data_c7e517d32322bdcbbdaa8057dbb5db1b
#
_entry.id   c7e517d32322bdcbbdaa8057dbb5db1b
#
_cell.length_a   1.000
_cell.length_b   1.000
_cell.length_c   1.000
_cell.angle_alpha   90.00
_cell.angle_beta   90.00
_cell.angle_gamma   90.00
#
_symmetry.space_group_name_H-M   'P 1'
#
loop_
_entity.id
_entity.type
_entity.pdbx_description
1 polymer ?
#
loop_
_entity_poly.entity_id
_entity_poly.type
_entity_poly.pdbx_seq_one_letter_code
_entity_poly.pdbx_strand_id
1 'polypeptide(L)'
;MKQEILQNVEELKSSLIDLGDFIFDNPEIGLEEYKSSKKIIDILRMNDFKIEIGIGGFETAFRAVYEVGQNGPSIGLLCEYDALEGMGHACAHHMQGPSIVGAALSIKNQLKDKNYKIVVYGTPAEETIGAKVKMLENGCFNDIDVALMMHGAPDTTTDVKSLALSNFTVKFHGVRSHAALAPEKGRSALDGLILLFQGIEFLREHVREDVKMHYTITNAGGPANVVPKYAEAKFSIRSYDRAYLNHVIERFKKVVQGASLMTETDYEIIETKRLNNKIPVLKLNQILMDNAELVNAPRLSPPREKTGSTDFGNVMYHVPGSCIRVAFVPQGTSSHSDEFLCAGKSEEAHKAIILGAKILAGTAYDLITNKELFNEVLNEFKVNKEKSEKI
;
A
#
# COMPACT_ATOMS: atom_id res chain seq x y z
N MET A 1 20.70 -13.65 -22.45
CA MET A 1 19.92 -12.41 -22.17
C MET A 1 19.42 -12.35 -20.71
N LYS A 2 18.53 -13.21 -20.19
CA LYS A 2 18.06 -13.14 -18.79
C LYS A 2 19.22 -13.20 -17.77
N GLN A 3 20.15 -14.15 -17.93
CA GLN A 3 21.32 -14.26 -17.05
C GLN A 3 22.21 -13.02 -17.08
N GLU A 4 22.35 -12.37 -18.22
CA GLU A 4 23.12 -11.13 -18.36
C GLU A 4 22.44 -9.96 -17.60
N ILE A 5 21.10 -9.89 -17.61
CA ILE A 5 20.33 -8.93 -16.81
C ILE A 5 20.58 -9.19 -15.32
N LEU A 6 20.48 -10.45 -14.87
CA LEU A 6 20.73 -10.81 -13.46
C LEU A 6 22.19 -10.54 -13.04
N GLN A 7 23.15 -10.77 -13.94
CA GLN A 7 24.57 -10.45 -13.72
C GLN A 7 24.81 -8.93 -13.63
N ASN A 8 24.12 -8.13 -14.45
CA ASN A 8 24.24 -6.68 -14.38
C ASN A 8 23.73 -6.11 -13.05
N VAL A 9 22.76 -6.73 -12.42
CA VAL A 9 22.37 -6.36 -11.03
C VAL A 9 23.53 -6.58 -10.05
N GLU A 10 24.31 -7.66 -10.19
CA GLU A 10 25.49 -7.87 -9.35
C GLU A 10 26.59 -6.81 -9.59
N GLU A 11 26.78 -6.39 -10.83
CA GLU A 11 27.75 -5.32 -11.18
C GLU A 11 27.34 -3.97 -10.54
N LEU A 12 26.05 -3.73 -10.35
CA LEU A 12 25.51 -2.53 -9.70
C LEU A 12 25.48 -2.65 -8.16
N LYS A 13 25.80 -3.81 -7.57
CA LYS A 13 25.61 -4.14 -6.16
C LYS A 13 26.08 -3.05 -5.20
N SER A 14 27.31 -2.55 -5.34
CA SER A 14 27.85 -1.54 -4.43
C SER A 14 27.00 -0.27 -4.42
N SER A 15 26.67 0.25 -5.60
CA SER A 15 25.89 1.47 -5.72
C SER A 15 24.43 1.31 -5.22
N LEU A 16 23.87 0.10 -5.34
CA LEU A 16 22.53 -0.19 -4.83
C LEU A 16 22.52 -0.28 -3.29
N ILE A 17 23.54 -0.89 -2.70
CA ILE A 17 23.71 -0.93 -1.24
C ILE A 17 23.91 0.49 -0.69
N ASP A 18 24.82 1.27 -1.32
CA ASP A 18 25.06 2.68 -0.95
C ASP A 18 23.79 3.53 -1.00
N LEU A 19 22.90 3.28 -1.97
CA LEU A 19 21.60 3.94 -2.05
C LEU A 19 20.68 3.52 -0.90
N GLY A 20 20.59 2.23 -0.58
CA GLY A 20 19.79 1.72 0.52
C GLY A 20 20.25 2.27 1.87
N ASP A 21 21.56 2.22 2.12
CA ASP A 21 22.17 2.76 3.33
C ASP A 21 21.99 4.28 3.45
N PHE A 22 22.08 5.01 2.34
CA PHE A 22 21.82 6.46 2.33
C PHE A 22 20.37 6.76 2.76
N ILE A 23 19.36 6.04 2.22
CA ILE A 23 17.96 6.23 2.58
C ILE A 23 17.75 5.87 4.05
N PHE A 24 18.32 4.73 4.49
CA PHE A 24 18.21 4.28 5.88
C PHE A 24 18.78 5.29 6.88
N ASP A 25 19.95 5.88 6.58
CA ASP A 25 20.63 6.86 7.44
C ASP A 25 19.99 8.25 7.40
N ASN A 26 19.07 8.50 6.45
CA ASN A 26 18.32 9.75 6.33
C ASN A 26 16.81 9.49 6.37
N PRO A 27 16.25 8.99 7.48
CA PRO A 27 14.83 8.71 7.57
C PRO A 27 14.02 10.00 7.45
N GLU A 28 13.07 10.03 6.51
CA GLU A 28 12.18 11.15 6.23
C GLU A 28 10.74 10.64 6.33
N ILE A 29 9.87 11.37 7.02
CA ILE A 29 8.45 11.02 7.16
C ILE A 29 7.66 11.35 5.89
N GLY A 30 6.48 10.77 5.78
CA GLY A 30 5.63 10.95 4.61
C GLY A 30 5.38 12.41 4.23
N LEU A 31 5.55 12.74 2.95
CA LEU A 31 5.55 14.05 2.29
C LEU A 31 6.81 14.91 2.51
N GLU A 32 7.77 14.45 3.27
CA GLU A 32 9.04 15.16 3.55
C GLU A 32 10.27 14.38 3.01
N GLU A 33 10.07 13.38 2.15
CA GLU A 33 11.10 12.46 1.64
C GLU A 33 11.96 13.09 0.52
N TYR A 34 12.42 14.32 0.73
CA TYR A 34 13.14 15.11 -0.27
C TYR A 34 14.53 14.55 -0.62
N LYS A 35 15.27 14.04 0.38
CA LYS A 35 16.62 13.49 0.15
C LYS A 35 16.54 12.13 -0.54
N SER A 36 15.64 11.28 -0.07
CA SER A 36 15.42 9.93 -0.59
C SER A 36 14.95 9.96 -2.04
N SER A 37 13.89 10.72 -2.34
CA SER A 37 13.38 10.89 -3.70
C SER A 37 14.42 11.51 -4.63
N LYS A 38 15.11 12.59 -4.18
CA LYS A 38 16.16 13.23 -4.97
C LYS A 38 17.30 12.27 -5.32
N LYS A 39 17.75 11.45 -4.36
CA LYS A 39 18.86 10.51 -4.58
C LYS A 39 18.50 9.48 -5.65
N ILE A 40 17.28 8.93 -5.60
CA ILE A 40 16.76 7.99 -6.61
C ILE A 40 16.65 8.68 -7.98
N ILE A 41 16.05 9.88 -8.03
CA ILE A 41 15.88 10.66 -9.24
C ILE A 41 17.23 10.95 -9.90
N ASP A 42 18.25 11.36 -9.14
CA ASP A 42 19.57 11.71 -9.69
C ASP A 42 20.23 10.49 -10.34
N ILE A 43 20.11 9.28 -9.75
CA ILE A 43 20.63 8.04 -10.34
C ILE A 43 19.90 7.72 -11.65
N LEU A 44 18.56 7.79 -11.66
CA LEU A 44 17.77 7.49 -12.87
C LEU A 44 18.02 8.50 -13.97
N ARG A 45 18.17 9.80 -13.64
CA ARG A 45 18.49 10.88 -14.60
C ARG A 45 19.86 10.68 -15.25
N MET A 46 20.89 10.33 -14.46
CA MET A 46 22.23 10.02 -14.97
C MET A 46 22.25 8.79 -15.89
N ASN A 47 21.20 7.98 -15.82
CA ASN A 47 21.01 6.80 -16.66
C ASN A 47 19.92 6.98 -17.72
N ASP A 48 19.76 8.20 -18.27
CA ASP A 48 18.90 8.56 -19.41
C ASP A 48 17.40 8.29 -19.23
N PHE A 49 16.89 8.14 -18.00
CA PHE A 49 15.45 8.14 -17.76
C PHE A 49 14.90 9.57 -17.90
N LYS A 50 13.75 9.70 -18.56
CA LYS A 50 13.00 10.97 -18.59
C LYS A 50 12.28 11.14 -17.26
N ILE A 51 12.59 12.21 -16.54
CA ILE A 51 12.10 12.44 -15.17
C ILE A 51 10.96 13.46 -15.18
N GLU A 52 9.89 13.15 -14.46
CA GLU A 52 8.79 14.03 -14.10
C GLU A 52 8.65 14.03 -12.57
N ILE A 53 8.69 15.20 -11.94
CA ILE A 53 8.63 15.39 -10.49
C ILE A 53 7.32 16.07 -10.13
N GLY A 54 6.81 15.82 -8.92
CA GLY A 54 5.57 16.44 -8.42
C GLY A 54 4.30 15.79 -8.96
N ILE A 55 4.40 14.56 -9.46
CA ILE A 55 3.23 13.84 -9.99
C ILE A 55 2.18 13.59 -8.89
N GLY A 56 0.92 13.52 -9.30
CA GLY A 56 -0.19 13.30 -8.36
C GLY A 56 -0.40 14.45 -7.36
N GLY A 57 0.35 15.56 -7.49
CA GLY A 57 0.29 16.72 -6.60
C GLY A 57 1.18 16.62 -5.36
N PHE A 58 2.16 15.71 -5.35
CA PHE A 58 3.11 15.53 -4.24
C PHE A 58 4.53 15.86 -4.69
N GLU A 59 5.19 16.83 -4.04
CA GLU A 59 6.52 17.31 -4.42
C GLU A 59 7.60 16.22 -4.40
N THR A 60 7.49 15.25 -3.50
CA THR A 60 8.42 14.13 -3.36
C THR A 60 8.08 12.93 -4.26
N ALA A 61 6.89 12.94 -4.92
CA ALA A 61 6.54 11.91 -5.90
C ALA A 61 7.20 12.19 -7.26
N PHE A 62 7.60 11.13 -7.94
CA PHE A 62 8.20 11.25 -9.27
C PHE A 62 7.85 10.07 -10.18
N ARG A 63 8.04 10.28 -11.46
CA ARG A 63 7.97 9.28 -12.52
C ARG A 63 9.22 9.37 -13.37
N ALA A 64 9.84 8.24 -13.65
CA ALA A 64 11.04 8.13 -14.49
C ALA A 64 10.80 7.09 -15.58
N VAL A 65 10.88 7.49 -16.84
CA VAL A 65 10.51 6.66 -17.99
C VAL A 65 11.72 6.35 -18.86
N TYR A 66 11.87 5.08 -19.19
CA TYR A 66 12.77 4.60 -20.24
C TYR A 66 11.97 3.73 -21.21
N GLU A 67 12.06 4.02 -22.50
CA GLU A 67 11.29 3.35 -23.55
C GLU A 67 12.18 2.96 -24.72
N VAL A 68 11.98 1.74 -25.22
CA VAL A 68 12.63 1.21 -26.44
C VAL A 68 11.53 0.84 -27.43
N GLY A 69 11.59 1.40 -28.63
CA GLY A 69 10.61 1.17 -29.68
C GLY A 69 9.22 1.72 -29.34
N GLN A 70 8.18 1.08 -29.87
CA GLN A 70 6.78 1.46 -29.64
C GLN A 70 5.89 0.22 -29.45
N ASN A 71 4.77 0.38 -28.74
CA ASN A 71 3.76 -0.66 -28.56
C ASN A 71 4.27 -1.95 -27.88
N GLY A 72 5.32 -1.87 -27.07
CA GLY A 72 5.76 -2.95 -26.18
C GLY A 72 5.06 -2.94 -24.84
N PRO A 73 5.19 -4.01 -24.02
CA PRO A 73 4.70 -4.03 -22.65
C PRO A 73 5.23 -2.85 -21.82
N SER A 74 4.36 -2.25 -21.01
CA SER A 74 4.70 -1.15 -20.11
C SER A 74 4.70 -1.65 -18.65
N ILE A 75 5.89 -1.73 -18.04
CA ILE A 75 6.07 -2.25 -16.70
C ILE A 75 6.35 -1.09 -15.73
N GLY A 76 5.45 -0.91 -14.76
CA GLY A 76 5.61 0.02 -13.64
C GLY A 76 6.38 -0.66 -12.51
N LEU A 77 7.43 -0.02 -12.04
CA LEU A 77 8.24 -0.40 -10.89
C LEU A 77 8.07 0.68 -9.82
N LEU A 78 7.41 0.36 -8.71
CA LEU A 78 7.04 1.32 -7.68
C LEU A 78 7.93 1.16 -6.46
N CYS A 79 8.37 2.29 -5.87
CA CYS A 79 9.09 2.28 -4.60
C CYS A 79 8.53 3.33 -3.63
N GLU A 80 8.40 2.91 -2.39
CA GLU A 80 8.18 3.72 -1.20
C GLU A 80 9.53 4.08 -0.60
N TYR A 81 9.62 5.17 0.15
CA TYR A 81 10.86 5.60 0.81
C TYR A 81 10.58 6.43 2.08
N ASP A 82 9.32 6.50 2.51
CA ASP A 82 8.94 7.11 3.76
C ASP A 82 9.35 6.26 4.96
N ALA A 83 9.69 6.93 6.05
CA ALA A 83 10.01 6.35 7.35
C ALA A 83 8.85 6.53 8.33
N LEU A 84 8.84 5.73 9.39
CA LEU A 84 7.92 5.87 10.51
C LEU A 84 8.39 6.96 11.46
N GLU A 85 7.49 7.82 11.90
CA GLU A 85 7.78 8.87 12.89
C GLU A 85 8.31 8.25 14.19
N GLY A 86 9.51 8.68 14.62
CA GLY A 86 10.17 8.20 15.83
C GLY A 86 10.75 6.79 15.76
N MET A 87 10.54 6.05 14.64
CA MET A 87 11.00 4.67 14.45
C MET A 87 11.91 4.47 13.23
N GLY A 88 12.12 5.50 12.40
CA GLY A 88 12.94 5.35 11.20
C GLY A 88 12.38 4.32 10.21
N HIS A 89 13.26 3.62 9.50
CA HIS A 89 12.88 2.64 8.47
C HIS A 89 12.49 1.25 9.02
N ALA A 90 11.70 1.21 10.11
CA ALA A 90 11.21 -0.05 10.69
C ALA A 90 10.15 -0.77 9.82
N CYS A 91 9.79 -0.23 8.64
CA CYS A 91 9.02 -0.92 7.58
C CYS A 91 9.89 -1.37 6.39
N ALA A 92 11.20 -1.12 6.41
CA ALA A 92 12.16 -1.48 5.36
C ALA A 92 11.90 -0.83 3.98
N HIS A 93 11.23 0.34 3.90
CA HIS A 93 11.03 1.06 2.65
C HIS A 93 12.36 1.50 1.99
N HIS A 94 13.42 1.73 2.78
CA HIS A 94 14.76 2.03 2.26
C HIS A 94 15.32 0.97 1.31
N MET A 95 14.82 -0.28 1.35
CA MET A 95 15.25 -1.37 0.49
C MET A 95 14.57 -1.33 -0.89
N GLN A 96 13.44 -0.66 -1.02
CA GLN A 96 12.64 -0.66 -2.23
C GLN A 96 13.30 0.15 -3.34
N GLY A 97 13.68 1.39 -3.06
CA GLY A 97 14.35 2.27 -4.03
C GLY A 97 15.53 1.59 -4.75
N PRO A 98 16.55 1.08 -4.03
CA PRO A 98 17.67 0.39 -4.65
C PRO A 98 17.26 -0.87 -5.43
N SER A 99 16.31 -1.67 -4.95
CA SER A 99 15.84 -2.85 -5.68
C SER A 99 15.16 -2.48 -7.01
N ILE A 100 14.33 -1.45 -6.99
CA ILE A 100 13.64 -0.92 -8.19
C ILE A 100 14.63 -0.31 -9.17
N VAL A 101 15.57 0.51 -8.70
CA VAL A 101 16.63 1.11 -9.52
C VAL A 101 17.49 0.01 -10.17
N GLY A 102 17.91 -0.98 -9.40
CA GLY A 102 18.71 -2.10 -9.90
C GLY A 102 18.00 -2.87 -11.01
N ALA A 103 16.72 -3.17 -10.84
CA ALA A 103 15.89 -3.83 -11.84
C ALA A 103 15.76 -2.98 -13.12
N ALA A 104 15.41 -1.70 -12.98
CA ALA A 104 15.22 -0.78 -14.10
C ALA A 104 16.50 -0.59 -14.92
N LEU A 105 17.63 -0.37 -14.26
CA LEU A 105 18.92 -0.18 -14.92
C LEU A 105 19.39 -1.44 -15.63
N SER A 106 19.24 -2.61 -15.02
CA SER A 106 19.70 -3.86 -15.61
C SER A 106 18.87 -4.25 -16.85
N ILE A 107 17.58 -4.02 -16.86
CA ILE A 107 16.73 -4.18 -18.06
C ILE A 107 17.19 -3.19 -19.14
N LYS A 108 17.30 -1.91 -18.79
CA LYS A 108 17.78 -0.87 -19.73
C LYS A 108 19.12 -1.22 -20.34
N ASN A 109 20.07 -1.69 -19.55
CA ASN A 109 21.43 -1.95 -19.99
C ASN A 109 21.54 -3.16 -20.93
N GLN A 110 20.77 -4.20 -20.69
CA GLN A 110 20.93 -5.48 -21.38
C GLN A 110 19.85 -5.75 -22.44
N LEU A 111 18.62 -5.28 -22.29
CA LEU A 111 17.52 -5.58 -23.21
C LEU A 111 17.37 -4.46 -24.27
N LYS A 112 18.04 -4.62 -25.44
CA LYS A 112 18.07 -3.63 -26.51
C LYS A 112 17.25 -3.99 -27.75
N ASP A 113 16.88 -5.26 -27.90
CA ASP A 113 16.28 -5.84 -29.09
C ASP A 113 14.76 -6.04 -28.98
N LYS A 114 14.13 -5.53 -27.94
CA LYS A 114 12.68 -5.63 -27.69
C LYS A 114 12.07 -4.24 -27.53
N ASN A 115 10.79 -4.15 -27.91
CA ASN A 115 9.99 -2.96 -27.61
C ASN A 115 9.41 -3.09 -26.21
N TYR A 116 9.65 -2.11 -25.35
CA TYR A 116 9.10 -2.07 -23.98
C TYR A 116 9.18 -0.65 -23.41
N LYS A 117 8.43 -0.43 -22.34
CA LYS A 117 8.52 0.75 -21.49
C LYS A 117 8.71 0.33 -20.03
N ILE A 118 9.72 0.87 -19.36
CA ILE A 118 9.91 0.80 -17.92
C ILE A 118 9.57 2.15 -17.32
N VAL A 119 8.69 2.16 -16.33
CA VAL A 119 8.32 3.37 -15.59
C VAL A 119 8.62 3.14 -14.12
N VAL A 120 9.60 3.87 -13.59
CA VAL A 120 9.88 3.90 -12.15
C VAL A 120 9.03 4.98 -11.51
N TYR A 121 8.26 4.61 -10.49
CA TYR A 121 7.47 5.54 -9.69
C TYR A 121 8.04 5.64 -8.28
N GLY A 122 8.35 6.87 -7.85
CA GLY A 122 8.53 7.18 -6.45
C GLY A 122 7.18 7.54 -5.82
N THR A 123 6.78 6.77 -4.83
CA THR A 123 5.45 6.84 -4.22
C THR A 123 5.59 7.15 -2.74
N PRO A 124 5.47 8.44 -2.33
CA PRO A 124 5.67 8.87 -0.95
C PRO A 124 4.52 8.50 -0.01
N ALA A 125 4.74 8.65 1.29
CA ALA A 125 3.72 8.71 2.34
C ALA A 125 2.77 7.50 2.42
N GLU A 126 3.27 6.27 2.24
CA GLU A 126 2.47 5.04 2.39
C GLU A 126 1.91 4.92 3.81
N GLU A 127 2.77 5.12 4.81
CA GLU A 127 2.46 4.92 6.22
C GLU A 127 1.46 5.96 6.77
N THR A 128 1.35 7.10 6.11
CA THR A 128 0.51 8.22 6.56
C THR A 128 -0.78 8.34 5.73
N ILE A 129 -0.74 9.12 4.65
CA ILE A 129 -1.94 9.42 3.86
C ILE A 129 -2.24 8.37 2.78
N GLY A 130 -1.25 7.54 2.39
CA GLY A 130 -1.38 6.61 1.26
C GLY A 130 -1.42 7.36 -0.07
N ALA A 131 -0.33 8.04 -0.43
CA ALA A 131 -0.30 8.95 -1.58
C ALA A 131 -0.65 8.29 -2.91
N LYS A 132 -0.44 6.97 -3.07
CA LYS A 132 -0.81 6.22 -4.29
C LYS A 132 -2.30 6.32 -4.62
N VAL A 133 -3.16 6.52 -3.61
CA VAL A 133 -4.60 6.75 -3.84
C VAL A 133 -4.80 8.02 -4.66
N LYS A 134 -4.21 9.13 -4.24
CA LYS A 134 -4.32 10.42 -4.94
C LYS A 134 -3.59 10.42 -6.27
N MET A 135 -2.43 9.78 -6.34
CA MET A 135 -1.70 9.58 -7.60
C MET A 135 -2.54 8.81 -8.62
N LEU A 136 -3.27 7.77 -8.19
CA LEU A 136 -4.18 7.01 -9.04
C LEU A 136 -5.35 7.88 -9.53
N GLU A 137 -6.00 8.63 -8.64
CA GLU A 137 -7.07 9.56 -9.00
C GLU A 137 -6.63 10.60 -10.04
N ASN A 138 -5.36 11.03 -9.98
CA ASN A 138 -4.77 11.95 -10.93
C ASN A 138 -4.21 11.25 -12.20
N GLY A 139 -4.47 9.95 -12.38
CA GLY A 139 -4.13 9.21 -13.60
C GLY A 139 -2.65 8.84 -13.74
N CYS A 140 -1.84 8.93 -12.67
CA CYS A 140 -0.40 8.69 -12.74
C CYS A 140 -0.03 7.28 -13.24
N PHE A 141 -0.91 6.29 -13.09
CA PHE A 141 -0.66 4.89 -13.45
C PHE A 141 -1.40 4.43 -14.71
N ASN A 142 -1.99 5.35 -15.50
CA ASN A 142 -2.83 5.01 -16.65
C ASN A 142 -2.05 4.44 -17.85
N ASP A 143 -0.74 4.57 -17.88
CA ASP A 143 0.11 4.21 -19.00
C ASP A 143 1.05 3.02 -18.72
N ILE A 144 0.74 2.24 -17.70
CA ILE A 144 1.41 0.96 -17.41
C ILE A 144 0.42 -0.20 -17.51
N ASP A 145 0.93 -1.35 -17.94
CA ASP A 145 0.15 -2.59 -18.09
C ASP A 145 0.25 -3.48 -16.84
N VAL A 146 1.39 -3.43 -16.15
CA VAL A 146 1.68 -4.23 -14.94
C VAL A 146 2.43 -3.37 -13.94
N ALA A 147 2.10 -3.51 -12.65
CA ALA A 147 2.76 -2.83 -11.53
C ALA A 147 3.50 -3.83 -10.63
N LEU A 148 4.78 -3.63 -10.41
CA LEU A 148 5.63 -4.48 -9.58
C LEU A 148 6.24 -3.67 -8.42
N MET A 149 6.36 -4.31 -7.26
CA MET A 149 6.97 -3.75 -6.06
C MET A 149 7.77 -4.83 -5.33
N MET A 150 8.75 -4.42 -4.53
CA MET A 150 9.47 -5.30 -3.59
C MET A 150 9.28 -4.78 -2.17
N HIS A 151 9.27 -5.67 -1.19
CA HIS A 151 9.24 -5.30 0.23
C HIS A 151 10.11 -6.24 1.06
N GLY A 152 10.86 -5.72 2.04
CA GLY A 152 11.58 -6.54 3.03
C GLY A 152 10.61 -7.30 3.94
N ALA A 153 10.94 -8.55 4.28
CA ALA A 153 10.05 -9.41 5.08
C ALA A 153 10.83 -10.52 5.83
N PRO A 154 10.16 -11.29 6.72
CA PRO A 154 10.74 -12.49 7.30
C PRO A 154 10.88 -13.66 6.33
N ASP A 155 9.99 -13.78 5.36
CA ASP A 155 9.96 -14.85 4.35
C ASP A 155 9.96 -14.28 2.93
N THR A 156 10.50 -15.06 1.97
CA THR A 156 10.36 -14.74 0.56
C THR A 156 9.06 -15.33 0.03
N THR A 157 8.11 -14.44 -0.34
CA THR A 157 6.76 -14.83 -0.71
C THR A 157 6.02 -13.71 -1.45
N THR A 158 4.83 -13.99 -1.94
CA THR A 158 3.89 -13.03 -2.51
C THR A 158 2.58 -13.00 -1.70
N ASP A 159 1.69 -12.06 -2.01
CA ASP A 159 0.40 -11.91 -1.33
C ASP A 159 -0.75 -12.27 -2.27
N VAL A 160 -1.71 -13.11 -1.81
CA VAL A 160 -2.93 -13.43 -2.58
C VAL A 160 -3.95 -12.32 -2.45
N LYS A 161 -4.29 -11.89 -1.22
CA LYS A 161 -5.31 -10.88 -0.94
C LYS A 161 -4.77 -9.81 -0.01
N SER A 162 -5.27 -8.59 -0.14
CA SER A 162 -5.08 -7.52 0.83
C SER A 162 -6.43 -6.95 1.27
N LEU A 163 -6.50 -6.41 2.49
CA LEU A 163 -7.72 -5.82 3.01
C LEU A 163 -8.01 -4.46 2.37
N ALA A 164 -9.22 -4.29 1.85
CA ALA A 164 -9.82 -2.97 1.70
C ALA A 164 -10.09 -2.36 3.08
N LEU A 165 -9.97 -1.05 3.18
CA LEU A 165 -10.13 -0.27 4.41
C LEU A 165 -10.94 0.98 4.13
N SER A 166 -11.85 1.33 5.05
CA SER A 166 -12.40 2.69 5.18
C SER A 166 -12.35 3.12 6.64
N ASN A 167 -11.74 4.27 6.87
CA ASN A 167 -11.72 4.92 8.17
C ASN A 167 -12.70 6.08 8.21
N PHE A 168 -13.42 6.21 9.31
CA PHE A 168 -14.39 7.27 9.52
C PHE A 168 -14.15 7.99 10.85
N THR A 169 -14.42 9.29 10.85
CA THR A 169 -14.72 10.05 12.05
C THR A 169 -16.21 10.30 12.09
N VAL A 170 -16.86 9.90 13.17
CA VAL A 170 -18.29 10.16 13.40
C VAL A 170 -18.40 11.12 14.58
N LYS A 171 -19.15 12.20 14.37
CA LYS A 171 -19.42 13.23 15.39
C LYS A 171 -20.92 13.29 15.63
N PHE A 172 -21.31 13.42 16.91
CA PHE A 172 -22.66 13.73 17.32
C PHE A 172 -22.72 15.11 17.94
N HIS A 173 -23.79 15.86 17.59
CA HIS A 173 -24.06 17.19 18.10
C HIS A 173 -25.41 17.18 18.80
N GLY A 174 -25.40 17.46 20.09
CA GLY A 174 -26.57 17.49 20.95
C GLY A 174 -26.84 18.87 21.56
N VAL A 175 -27.64 18.89 22.61
CA VAL A 175 -28.00 20.10 23.34
C VAL A 175 -27.56 20.00 24.78
N ARG A 176 -26.77 20.97 25.24
CA ARG A 176 -26.28 21.04 26.62
C ARG A 176 -27.41 21.43 27.58
N SER A 177 -27.47 20.79 28.74
CA SER A 177 -28.32 21.18 29.85
C SER A 177 -27.70 20.74 31.19
N HIS A 178 -28.25 21.23 32.31
CA HIS A 178 -27.86 20.75 33.61
C HIS A 178 -28.50 19.38 33.87
N ALA A 179 -27.69 18.33 34.01
CA ALA A 179 -28.15 16.94 34.02
C ALA A 179 -29.14 16.60 35.16
N ALA A 180 -29.06 17.30 36.31
CA ALA A 180 -29.95 17.07 37.44
C ALA A 180 -31.15 18.05 37.53
N LEU A 181 -31.03 19.27 36.95
CA LEU A 181 -32.05 20.31 37.13
C LEU A 181 -32.97 20.49 35.92
N ALA A 182 -32.49 20.19 34.73
CA ALA A 182 -33.27 20.37 33.49
C ALA A 182 -32.82 19.34 32.43
N PRO A 183 -32.78 18.03 32.74
CA PRO A 183 -32.33 16.99 31.80
C PRO A 183 -33.23 16.93 30.55
N GLU A 184 -34.51 17.24 30.67
CA GLU A 184 -35.50 17.26 29.57
C GLU A 184 -35.15 18.28 28.47
N LYS A 185 -34.32 19.30 28.75
CA LYS A 185 -33.84 20.28 27.77
C LYS A 185 -32.58 19.87 27.04
N GLY A 186 -31.93 18.79 27.50
CA GLY A 186 -30.71 18.26 26.91
C GLY A 186 -30.97 17.24 25.81
N ARG A 187 -29.98 17.08 24.92
CA ARG A 187 -29.85 15.95 23.98
C ARG A 187 -28.42 15.50 24.02
N SER A 188 -28.20 14.27 24.48
CA SER A 188 -26.86 13.76 24.77
C SER A 188 -26.19 13.23 23.49
N ALA A 189 -25.13 13.91 23.04
CA ALA A 189 -24.30 13.44 21.96
C ALA A 189 -23.56 12.12 22.34
N LEU A 190 -23.23 11.92 23.61
CA LEU A 190 -22.60 10.68 24.10
C LEU A 190 -23.57 9.49 23.98
N ASP A 191 -24.87 9.69 24.23
CA ASP A 191 -25.86 8.61 24.09
C ASP A 191 -25.98 8.19 22.61
N GLY A 192 -25.81 9.14 21.66
CA GLY A 192 -25.70 8.84 20.24
C GLY A 192 -24.54 7.90 19.92
N LEU A 193 -23.35 8.14 20.50
CA LEU A 193 -22.22 7.24 20.36
C LEU A 193 -22.44 5.88 20.99
N ILE A 194 -23.03 5.82 22.19
CA ILE A 194 -23.33 4.57 22.88
C ILE A 194 -24.28 3.70 22.06
N LEU A 195 -25.36 4.28 21.53
CA LEU A 195 -26.29 3.58 20.65
C LEU A 195 -25.64 3.15 19.33
N LEU A 196 -24.77 3.99 18.75
CA LEU A 196 -23.98 3.63 17.58
C LEU A 196 -23.13 2.40 17.84
N PHE A 197 -22.39 2.36 18.97
CA PHE A 197 -21.57 1.19 19.31
C PHE A 197 -22.41 -0.07 19.49
N GLN A 198 -23.55 0.02 20.16
CA GLN A 198 -24.49 -1.11 20.29
C GLN A 198 -24.97 -1.59 18.91
N GLY A 199 -25.35 -0.65 18.04
CA GLY A 199 -25.77 -0.98 16.68
C GLY A 199 -24.66 -1.62 15.84
N ILE A 200 -23.39 -1.23 16.03
CA ILE A 200 -22.24 -1.86 15.38
C ILE A 200 -22.05 -3.29 15.86
N GLU A 201 -22.18 -3.56 17.17
CA GLU A 201 -22.07 -4.93 17.69
C GLU A 201 -23.18 -5.83 17.11
N PHE A 202 -24.42 -5.34 16.96
CA PHE A 202 -25.48 -6.09 16.29
C PHE A 202 -25.23 -6.25 14.78
N LEU A 203 -24.70 -5.22 14.10
CA LEU A 203 -24.34 -5.31 12.69
C LEU A 203 -23.25 -6.37 12.44
N ARG A 204 -22.33 -6.53 13.37
CA ARG A 204 -21.19 -7.46 13.31
C ARG A 204 -21.64 -8.92 13.14
N GLU A 205 -22.78 -9.30 13.70
CA GLU A 205 -23.38 -10.62 13.57
C GLU A 205 -23.92 -10.92 12.15
N HIS A 206 -24.19 -9.87 11.36
CA HIS A 206 -24.90 -9.98 10.09
C HIS A 206 -24.06 -9.49 8.90
N VAL A 207 -22.75 -9.70 8.95
CA VAL A 207 -21.79 -9.44 7.87
C VAL A 207 -20.92 -10.66 7.59
N ARG A 208 -20.23 -10.69 6.43
CA ARG A 208 -19.30 -11.78 6.13
C ARG A 208 -18.19 -11.86 7.19
N GLU A 209 -17.67 -13.04 7.41
CA GLU A 209 -16.69 -13.38 8.46
C GLU A 209 -15.38 -12.57 8.34
N ASP A 210 -15.00 -12.16 7.13
CA ASP A 210 -13.79 -11.37 6.88
C ASP A 210 -13.94 -9.88 7.24
N VAL A 211 -15.16 -9.40 7.50
CA VAL A 211 -15.38 -8.01 7.91
C VAL A 211 -14.85 -7.77 9.31
N LYS A 212 -14.02 -6.73 9.45
CA LYS A 212 -13.51 -6.27 10.75
C LYS A 212 -13.95 -4.83 10.99
N MET A 213 -14.52 -4.57 12.15
CA MET A 213 -14.97 -3.24 12.56
C MET A 213 -14.33 -2.93 13.92
N HIS A 214 -13.55 -1.86 13.97
CA HIS A 214 -12.92 -1.37 15.20
C HIS A 214 -13.26 0.09 15.39
N TYR A 215 -13.31 0.54 16.65
CA TYR A 215 -13.59 1.92 16.97
C TYR A 215 -12.87 2.36 18.25
N THR A 216 -12.73 3.67 18.41
CA THR A 216 -12.23 4.31 19.61
C THR A 216 -12.95 5.64 19.83
N ILE A 217 -13.18 6.01 21.08
CA ILE A 217 -13.73 7.32 21.42
C ILE A 217 -12.60 8.35 21.45
N THR A 218 -12.77 9.44 20.73
CA THR A 218 -11.83 10.57 20.75
C THR A 218 -12.34 11.74 21.59
N ASN A 219 -13.68 11.84 21.76
CA ASN A 219 -14.30 12.80 22.68
C ASN A 219 -15.59 12.20 23.25
N ALA A 220 -15.69 12.08 24.58
CA ALA A 220 -16.86 11.50 25.28
C ALA A 220 -17.75 12.56 25.93
N GLY A 221 -17.54 13.86 25.66
CA GLY A 221 -18.27 14.94 26.30
C GLY A 221 -17.49 15.62 27.42
N GLY A 222 -18.17 16.10 28.46
CA GLY A 222 -17.63 16.89 29.55
C GLY A 222 -17.92 16.31 30.94
N PRO A 223 -18.08 17.16 31.97
CA PRO A 223 -18.37 16.72 33.32
C PRO A 223 -19.73 16.03 33.44
N ALA A 224 -19.84 15.05 34.33
CA ALA A 224 -21.02 14.17 34.46
C ALA A 224 -22.34 14.90 34.84
N ASN A 225 -22.26 16.11 35.39
CA ASN A 225 -23.43 16.92 35.74
C ASN A 225 -23.92 17.83 34.59
N VAL A 226 -23.36 17.66 33.38
CA VAL A 226 -23.73 18.41 32.15
C VAL A 226 -24.04 17.42 31.04
N VAL A 227 -25.24 17.53 30.43
CA VAL A 227 -25.59 16.74 29.25
C VAL A 227 -24.61 17.09 28.11
N PRO A 228 -23.88 16.10 27.55
CA PRO A 228 -22.86 16.35 26.52
C PRO A 228 -23.44 16.86 25.22
N LYS A 229 -23.03 18.03 24.77
CA LYS A 229 -23.45 18.59 23.46
C LYS A 229 -22.62 18.10 22.27
N TYR A 230 -21.48 17.43 22.53
CA TYR A 230 -20.57 16.95 21.51
C TYR A 230 -19.91 15.64 21.94
N ALA A 231 -19.86 14.68 21.03
CA ALA A 231 -19.08 13.46 21.21
C ALA A 231 -18.54 13.02 19.85
N GLU A 232 -17.37 12.35 19.85
CA GLU A 232 -16.66 11.94 18.64
C GLU A 232 -16.02 10.57 18.82
N ALA A 233 -16.09 9.74 17.76
CA ALA A 233 -15.40 8.47 17.69
C ALA A 233 -14.80 8.24 16.31
N LYS A 234 -13.71 7.46 16.26
CA LYS A 234 -13.09 6.99 15.02
C LYS A 234 -13.41 5.52 14.80
N PHE A 235 -13.63 5.15 13.54
CA PHE A 235 -13.96 3.80 13.10
C PHE A 235 -13.00 3.33 12.02
N SER A 236 -12.66 2.04 12.03
CA SER A 236 -11.89 1.36 10.98
C SER A 236 -12.68 0.13 10.55
N ILE A 237 -13.15 0.11 9.30
CA ILE A 237 -13.96 -0.98 8.75
C ILE A 237 -13.20 -1.59 7.58
N ARG A 238 -13.04 -2.92 7.56
CA ARG A 238 -12.21 -3.66 6.61
C ARG A 238 -12.92 -4.89 6.08
N SER A 239 -12.59 -5.28 4.82
CA SER A 239 -12.97 -6.55 4.19
C SER A 239 -11.99 -6.87 3.06
N TYR A 240 -11.87 -8.16 2.66
CA TYR A 240 -11.08 -8.53 1.47
C TYR A 240 -11.79 -8.24 0.13
N ASP A 241 -12.96 -7.61 0.17
CA ASP A 241 -13.78 -7.28 -1.00
C ASP A 241 -14.31 -5.85 -0.88
N ARG A 242 -13.81 -4.94 -1.72
CA ARG A 242 -14.21 -3.52 -1.71
C ARG A 242 -15.69 -3.32 -2.06
N ALA A 243 -16.22 -4.11 -3.00
CA ALA A 243 -17.62 -3.98 -3.38
C ALA A 243 -18.54 -4.35 -2.20
N TYR A 244 -18.25 -5.46 -1.54
CA TYR A 244 -18.97 -5.85 -0.33
C TYR A 244 -18.75 -4.87 0.84
N LEU A 245 -17.54 -4.36 1.03
CA LEU A 245 -17.26 -3.36 2.05
C LEU A 245 -18.08 -2.08 1.84
N ASN A 246 -18.29 -1.64 0.61
CA ASN A 246 -19.18 -0.51 0.32
C ASN A 246 -20.62 -0.78 0.78
N HIS A 247 -21.13 -2.00 0.56
CA HIS A 247 -22.44 -2.40 1.08
C HIS A 247 -22.48 -2.35 2.62
N VAL A 248 -21.44 -2.83 3.29
CA VAL A 248 -21.35 -2.76 4.77
C VAL A 248 -21.29 -1.31 5.26
N ILE A 249 -20.56 -0.43 4.55
CA ILE A 249 -20.47 1.00 4.87
C ILE A 249 -21.84 1.67 4.77
N GLU A 250 -22.67 1.36 3.78
CA GLU A 250 -24.03 1.91 3.71
C GLU A 250 -24.91 1.44 4.87
N ARG A 251 -24.71 0.21 5.37
CA ARG A 251 -25.38 -0.26 6.58
C ARG A 251 -24.86 0.45 7.83
N PHE A 252 -23.55 0.66 7.94
CA PHE A 252 -22.91 1.45 9.00
C PHE A 252 -23.52 2.88 9.06
N LYS A 253 -23.64 3.56 7.93
CA LYS A 253 -24.23 4.90 7.86
C LYS A 253 -25.69 4.91 8.37
N LYS A 254 -26.46 3.87 8.07
CA LYS A 254 -27.83 3.72 8.59
C LYS A 254 -27.86 3.50 10.10
N VAL A 255 -26.88 2.82 10.68
CA VAL A 255 -26.77 2.67 12.14
C VAL A 255 -26.48 4.03 12.79
N VAL A 256 -25.57 4.83 12.22
CA VAL A 256 -25.31 6.22 12.69
C VAL A 256 -26.59 7.04 12.66
N GLN A 257 -27.31 7.01 11.53
CA GLN A 257 -28.58 7.72 11.37
C GLN A 257 -29.63 7.27 12.41
N GLY A 258 -29.74 5.95 12.65
CA GLY A 258 -30.65 5.41 13.65
C GLY A 258 -30.31 5.89 15.07
N ALA A 259 -29.05 5.90 15.43
CA ALA A 259 -28.58 6.39 16.73
C ALA A 259 -28.93 7.90 16.91
N SER A 260 -28.71 8.70 15.87
CA SER A 260 -29.04 10.13 15.84
C SER A 260 -30.57 10.35 16.04
N LEU A 261 -31.40 9.62 15.31
CA LEU A 261 -32.87 9.71 15.44
C LEU A 261 -33.35 9.35 16.84
N MET A 262 -32.80 8.31 17.45
CA MET A 262 -33.18 7.84 18.79
C MET A 262 -32.80 8.83 19.89
N THR A 263 -31.74 9.63 19.70
CA THR A 263 -31.23 10.60 20.69
C THR A 263 -31.61 12.04 20.35
N GLU A 264 -32.31 12.26 19.25
CA GLU A 264 -32.65 13.59 18.74
C GLU A 264 -31.41 14.49 18.61
N THR A 265 -30.29 13.94 18.13
CA THR A 265 -29.02 14.64 17.90
C THR A 265 -28.72 14.76 16.42
N ASP A 266 -27.93 15.74 16.02
CA ASP A 266 -27.35 15.82 14.68
C ASP A 266 -26.06 15.00 14.60
N TYR A 267 -25.64 14.60 13.39
CA TYR A 267 -24.42 13.86 13.18
C TYR A 267 -23.65 14.27 11.91
N GLU A 268 -22.35 14.01 11.94
CA GLU A 268 -21.46 14.08 10.76
C GLU A 268 -20.73 12.75 10.61
N ILE A 269 -20.56 12.29 9.36
CA ILE A 269 -19.71 11.15 9.00
C ILE A 269 -18.66 11.66 8.01
N ILE A 270 -17.38 11.56 8.40
CA ILE A 270 -16.24 11.99 7.58
C ILE A 270 -15.40 10.75 7.26
N GLU A 271 -15.33 10.35 5.97
CA GLU A 271 -14.40 9.31 5.53
C GLU A 271 -12.99 9.92 5.46
N THR A 272 -12.05 9.42 6.27
CA THR A 272 -10.71 9.98 6.43
C THR A 272 -9.63 9.21 5.67
N LYS A 273 -9.83 7.92 5.41
CA LYS A 273 -8.94 7.10 4.58
C LYS A 273 -9.76 6.02 3.88
N ARG A 274 -9.43 5.77 2.59
CA ARG A 274 -10.05 4.74 1.78
C ARG A 274 -9.00 3.99 0.99
N LEU A 275 -8.80 2.69 1.28
CA LEU A 275 -7.89 1.82 0.55
C LEU A 275 -8.68 0.66 -0.08
N ASN A 276 -8.38 0.34 -1.33
CA ASN A 276 -8.93 -0.83 -2.00
C ASN A 276 -8.12 -2.09 -1.68
N ASN A 277 -8.74 -3.25 -1.80
CA ASN A 277 -8.02 -4.52 -1.85
C ASN A 277 -7.32 -4.68 -3.20
N LYS A 278 -6.29 -5.52 -3.27
CA LYS A 278 -5.73 -5.95 -4.56
C LYS A 278 -6.71 -6.89 -5.29
N ILE A 279 -6.68 -6.86 -6.63
CA ILE A 279 -7.25 -7.93 -7.44
C ILE A 279 -6.19 -9.02 -7.58
N PRO A 280 -6.42 -10.25 -7.12
CA PRO A 280 -5.43 -11.32 -7.22
C PRO A 280 -5.08 -11.64 -8.67
N VAL A 281 -3.76 -11.76 -8.96
CA VAL A 281 -3.22 -12.26 -10.23
C VAL A 281 -2.18 -13.31 -9.86
N LEU A 282 -2.64 -14.55 -9.70
CA LEU A 282 -1.80 -15.65 -9.21
C LEU A 282 -0.71 -16.02 -10.20
N LYS A 283 -0.97 -15.86 -11.49
CA LYS A 283 0.03 -16.05 -12.55
C LYS A 283 1.22 -15.11 -12.36
N LEU A 284 0.95 -13.83 -12.05
CA LEU A 284 2.03 -12.85 -11.78
C LEU A 284 2.79 -13.18 -10.50
N ASN A 285 2.07 -13.62 -9.46
CA ASN A 285 2.70 -14.12 -8.23
C ASN A 285 3.64 -15.31 -8.53
N GLN A 286 3.20 -16.26 -9.37
CA GLN A 286 4.02 -17.41 -9.76
C GLN A 286 5.29 -16.98 -10.50
N ILE A 287 5.20 -16.05 -11.46
CA ILE A 287 6.38 -15.54 -12.19
C ILE A 287 7.40 -14.93 -11.21
N LEU A 288 6.94 -14.15 -10.21
CA LEU A 288 7.81 -13.58 -9.18
C LEU A 288 8.50 -14.69 -8.35
N MET A 289 7.74 -15.71 -7.94
CA MET A 289 8.27 -16.84 -7.15
C MET A 289 9.22 -17.72 -7.96
N ASP A 290 8.95 -17.97 -9.23
CA ASP A 290 9.86 -18.71 -10.14
C ASP A 290 11.21 -17.96 -10.29
N ASN A 291 11.16 -16.62 -10.37
CA ASN A 291 12.36 -15.81 -10.39
C ASN A 291 13.06 -15.77 -9.01
N ALA A 292 12.31 -15.82 -7.90
CA ALA A 292 12.89 -15.92 -6.57
C ALA A 292 13.63 -17.26 -6.36
N GLU A 293 13.08 -18.36 -6.86
CA GLU A 293 13.72 -19.66 -6.87
C GLU A 293 14.98 -19.67 -7.76
N LEU A 294 14.88 -19.10 -8.98
CA LEU A 294 15.99 -19.00 -9.92
C LEU A 294 17.23 -18.29 -9.33
N VAL A 295 17.01 -17.26 -8.50
CA VAL A 295 18.10 -16.52 -7.85
C VAL A 295 18.47 -17.06 -6.46
N ASN A 296 17.93 -18.20 -6.08
CA ASN A 296 18.14 -18.86 -4.76
C ASN A 296 17.80 -17.92 -3.58
N ALA A 297 16.66 -17.23 -3.66
CA ALA A 297 16.18 -16.38 -2.57
C ALA A 297 15.93 -17.23 -1.30
N PRO A 298 16.31 -16.73 -0.10
CA PRO A 298 16.16 -17.48 1.13
C PRO A 298 14.70 -17.63 1.57
N ARG A 299 14.37 -18.68 2.29
CA ARG A 299 13.08 -18.92 2.96
C ARG A 299 11.88 -18.73 2.03
N LEU A 300 11.89 -19.40 0.88
CA LEU A 300 10.72 -19.45 -0.01
C LEU A 300 9.53 -20.04 0.74
N SER A 301 8.42 -19.32 0.73
CA SER A 301 7.18 -19.70 1.40
C SER A 301 5.99 -19.58 0.45
N PRO A 302 4.92 -20.37 0.64
CA PRO A 302 3.70 -20.22 -0.15
C PRO A 302 3.15 -18.80 -0.09
N PRO A 303 2.40 -18.34 -1.12
CA PRO A 303 1.78 -17.04 -1.11
C PRO A 303 0.89 -16.85 0.13
N ARG A 304 0.97 -15.69 0.77
CA ARG A 304 0.18 -15.38 1.95
C ARG A 304 -1.27 -15.14 1.54
N GLU A 305 -2.17 -15.97 2.07
CA GLU A 305 -3.60 -15.91 1.74
C GLU A 305 -4.25 -14.59 2.15
N LYS A 306 -3.79 -14.00 3.26
CA LYS A 306 -4.40 -12.82 3.86
C LYS A 306 -3.33 -11.86 4.36
N THR A 307 -3.45 -10.58 3.99
CA THR A 307 -2.53 -9.53 4.42
C THR A 307 -3.28 -8.27 4.85
N GLY A 308 -2.55 -7.32 5.43
CA GLY A 308 -3.09 -6.02 5.83
C GLY A 308 -3.53 -5.15 4.64
N SER A 309 -3.84 -3.91 4.95
CA SER A 309 -4.16 -2.88 3.95
C SER A 309 -2.89 -2.14 3.54
N THR A 310 -2.79 -1.77 2.26
CA THR A 310 -1.74 -0.89 1.72
C THR A 310 -2.34 -0.05 0.60
N ASP A 311 -1.82 1.13 0.36
CA ASP A 311 -2.25 1.98 -0.75
C ASP A 311 -1.82 1.44 -2.13
N PHE A 312 -0.82 0.54 -2.17
CA PHE A 312 -0.52 -0.25 -3.38
C PHE A 312 -1.70 -1.15 -3.78
N GLY A 313 -2.56 -1.54 -2.82
CA GLY A 313 -3.83 -2.20 -3.10
C GLY A 313 -4.72 -1.41 -4.08
N ASN A 314 -4.73 -0.08 -3.98
CA ASN A 314 -5.47 0.77 -4.90
C ASN A 314 -4.93 0.69 -6.34
N VAL A 315 -3.60 0.69 -6.50
CA VAL A 315 -2.98 0.49 -7.82
C VAL A 315 -3.31 -0.90 -8.35
N MET A 316 -3.14 -1.95 -7.53
CA MET A 316 -3.44 -3.35 -7.88
C MET A 316 -4.94 -3.64 -8.07
N TYR A 317 -5.83 -2.73 -7.70
CA TYR A 317 -7.25 -2.78 -8.04
C TYR A 317 -7.53 -2.31 -9.47
N HIS A 318 -6.66 -1.49 -10.06
CA HIS A 318 -6.82 -0.87 -11.38
C HIS A 318 -5.88 -1.44 -12.43
N VAL A 319 -4.69 -1.89 -12.05
CA VAL A 319 -3.65 -2.45 -12.90
C VAL A 319 -3.23 -3.80 -12.35
N PRO A 320 -2.98 -4.84 -13.19
CA PRO A 320 -2.39 -6.08 -12.73
C PRO A 320 -1.12 -5.81 -11.93
N GLY A 321 -1.03 -6.27 -10.71
CA GLY A 321 0.13 -5.96 -9.88
C GLY A 321 0.45 -7.01 -8.83
N SER A 322 1.72 -7.05 -8.43
CA SER A 322 2.16 -7.88 -7.32
C SER A 322 3.39 -7.29 -6.62
N CYS A 323 3.49 -7.59 -5.33
CA CYS A 323 4.65 -7.27 -4.50
C CYS A 323 5.37 -8.57 -4.14
N ILE A 324 6.67 -8.66 -4.46
CA ILE A 324 7.54 -9.71 -3.92
C ILE A 324 8.07 -9.28 -2.56
N ARG A 325 7.88 -10.12 -1.57
CA ARG A 325 8.53 -9.98 -0.28
C ARG A 325 9.81 -10.77 -0.28
N VAL A 326 10.89 -10.18 0.24
CA VAL A 326 12.21 -10.83 0.28
C VAL A 326 12.69 -10.92 1.71
N ALA A 327 13.08 -12.12 2.11
CA ALA A 327 13.49 -12.42 3.47
C ALA A 327 14.82 -11.76 3.84
N PHE A 328 14.82 -10.97 4.96
CA PHE A 328 16.05 -10.35 5.52
C PHE A 328 16.11 -10.40 7.05
N VAL A 329 15.02 -10.71 7.75
CA VAL A 329 14.96 -10.87 9.20
C VAL A 329 14.53 -12.29 9.57
N PRO A 330 14.76 -12.78 10.81
CA PRO A 330 14.25 -14.08 11.25
C PRO A 330 12.73 -14.21 11.11
N GLN A 331 12.26 -15.46 10.93
CA GLN A 331 10.82 -15.75 10.95
C GLN A 331 10.18 -15.31 12.28
N GLY A 332 9.00 -14.74 12.20
CA GLY A 332 8.27 -14.22 13.36
C GLY A 332 8.63 -12.78 13.74
N THR A 333 9.65 -12.17 13.15
CA THR A 333 9.94 -10.75 13.37
C THR A 333 8.83 -9.89 12.75
N SER A 334 8.22 -9.03 13.56
CA SER A 334 7.17 -8.11 13.10
C SER A 334 7.79 -6.87 12.45
N SER A 335 7.22 -6.38 11.36
CA SER A 335 7.46 -5.02 10.91
C SER A 335 7.04 -4.02 11.99
N HIS A 336 7.59 -2.81 11.97
CA HIS A 336 7.39 -1.77 12.99
C HIS A 336 7.89 -2.17 14.38
N SER A 337 8.98 -2.97 14.44
CA SER A 337 9.69 -3.33 15.67
C SER A 337 11.15 -2.88 15.64
N ASP A 338 11.77 -2.80 16.82
CA ASP A 338 13.19 -2.46 16.94
C ASP A 338 14.09 -3.52 16.27
N GLU A 339 13.70 -4.80 16.33
CA GLU A 339 14.42 -5.89 15.68
C GLU A 339 14.40 -5.72 14.15
N PHE A 340 13.27 -5.30 13.59
CA PHE A 340 13.14 -5.05 12.15
C PHE A 340 13.99 -3.86 11.72
N LEU A 341 13.99 -2.78 12.51
CA LEU A 341 14.83 -1.60 12.29
C LEU A 341 16.31 -1.94 12.37
N CYS A 342 16.75 -2.62 13.45
CA CYS A 342 18.16 -2.98 13.65
C CYS A 342 18.73 -3.83 12.53
N ALA A 343 17.91 -4.63 11.85
CA ALA A 343 18.31 -5.46 10.72
C ALA A 343 18.44 -4.68 9.40
N GLY A 344 18.00 -3.44 9.30
CA GLY A 344 17.88 -2.69 8.04
C GLY A 344 19.17 -2.50 7.25
N LYS A 345 20.34 -2.53 7.90
CA LYS A 345 21.66 -2.46 7.25
C LYS A 345 22.49 -3.73 7.46
N SER A 346 21.85 -4.84 7.80
CA SER A 346 22.52 -6.14 7.91
C SER A 346 22.98 -6.66 6.55
N GLU A 347 23.86 -7.64 6.56
CA GLU A 347 24.27 -8.34 5.34
C GLU A 347 23.08 -9.00 4.63
N GLU A 348 22.11 -9.48 5.42
CA GLU A 348 20.87 -10.05 4.93
C GLU A 348 19.97 -9.01 4.24
N ALA A 349 19.89 -7.77 4.78
CA ALA A 349 19.19 -6.68 4.14
C ALA A 349 19.86 -6.29 2.80
N HIS A 350 21.17 -6.15 2.78
CA HIS A 350 21.92 -5.89 1.55
C HIS A 350 21.73 -7.00 0.50
N LYS A 351 21.74 -8.28 0.92
CA LYS A 351 21.42 -9.40 0.03
C LYS A 351 19.97 -9.32 -0.49
N ALA A 352 19.02 -8.98 0.36
CA ALA A 352 17.63 -8.90 -0.01
C ALA A 352 17.36 -7.76 -1.02
N ILE A 353 18.06 -6.63 -0.93
CA ILE A 353 18.03 -5.56 -1.95
C ILE A 353 18.43 -6.12 -3.32
N ILE A 354 19.54 -6.83 -3.41
CA ILE A 354 20.07 -7.39 -4.67
C ILE A 354 19.16 -8.50 -5.20
N LEU A 355 18.66 -9.38 -4.33
CA LEU A 355 17.70 -10.42 -4.71
C LEU A 355 16.38 -9.80 -5.21
N GLY A 356 15.86 -8.79 -4.53
CA GLY A 356 14.67 -8.05 -4.96
C GLY A 356 14.85 -7.46 -6.36
N ALA A 357 15.99 -6.79 -6.60
CA ALA A 357 16.32 -6.25 -7.92
C ALA A 357 16.36 -7.34 -9.00
N LYS A 358 16.99 -8.48 -8.73
CA LYS A 358 17.06 -9.62 -9.68
C LYS A 358 15.69 -10.22 -9.96
N ILE A 359 14.87 -10.44 -8.92
CA ILE A 359 13.53 -11.01 -9.08
C ILE A 359 12.66 -10.09 -9.95
N LEU A 360 12.67 -8.79 -9.66
CA LEU A 360 11.90 -7.80 -10.43
C LEU A 360 12.40 -7.70 -11.86
N ALA A 361 13.72 -7.67 -12.08
CA ALA A 361 14.32 -7.63 -13.41
C ALA A 361 14.00 -8.88 -14.23
N GLY A 362 14.11 -10.06 -13.61
CA GLY A 362 13.75 -11.33 -14.23
C GLY A 362 12.27 -11.41 -14.59
N THR A 363 11.39 -10.95 -13.71
CA THR A 363 9.94 -10.90 -13.94
C THR A 363 9.58 -9.96 -15.08
N ALA A 364 10.16 -8.74 -15.09
CA ALA A 364 9.94 -7.79 -16.18
C ALA A 364 10.47 -8.33 -17.53
N TYR A 365 11.63 -8.99 -17.52
CA TYR A 365 12.16 -9.67 -18.71
C TYR A 365 11.18 -10.73 -19.25
N ASP A 366 10.64 -11.58 -18.38
CA ASP A 366 9.68 -12.62 -18.77
C ASP A 366 8.41 -12.03 -19.40
N LEU A 367 7.87 -10.98 -18.79
CA LEU A 367 6.68 -10.27 -19.28
C LEU A 367 6.95 -9.57 -20.64
N ILE A 368 8.12 -8.99 -20.84
CA ILE A 368 8.49 -8.29 -22.07
C ILE A 368 8.75 -9.27 -23.21
N THR A 369 9.39 -10.39 -22.93
CA THR A 369 9.85 -11.31 -23.99
C THR A 369 8.88 -12.44 -24.29
N ASN A 370 7.93 -12.73 -23.41
CA ASN A 370 6.93 -13.76 -23.58
C ASN A 370 5.51 -13.16 -23.67
N LYS A 371 5.06 -12.90 -24.89
CA LYS A 371 3.75 -12.31 -25.17
C LYS A 371 2.57 -13.14 -24.66
N GLU A 372 2.68 -14.47 -24.69
CA GLU A 372 1.62 -15.37 -24.22
C GLU A 372 1.47 -15.22 -22.69
N LEU A 373 2.57 -15.30 -21.96
CA LEU A 373 2.61 -15.11 -20.53
C LEU A 373 2.08 -13.71 -20.10
N PHE A 374 2.46 -12.68 -20.82
CA PHE A 374 1.97 -11.32 -20.60
C PHE A 374 0.44 -11.26 -20.77
N ASN A 375 -0.10 -11.82 -21.84
CA ASN A 375 -1.54 -11.87 -22.09
C ASN A 375 -2.30 -12.69 -21.04
N GLU A 376 -1.72 -13.78 -20.52
CA GLU A 376 -2.31 -14.57 -19.43
C GLU A 376 -2.49 -13.71 -18.17
N VAL A 377 -1.48 -12.92 -17.80
CA VAL A 377 -1.53 -12.00 -16.65
C VAL A 377 -2.64 -10.96 -16.81
N LEU A 378 -2.72 -10.31 -17.98
CA LEU A 378 -3.77 -9.31 -18.25
C LEU A 378 -5.17 -9.91 -18.22
N ASN A 379 -5.34 -11.10 -18.81
CA ASN A 379 -6.63 -11.78 -18.86
C ASN A 379 -7.08 -12.25 -17.47
N GLU A 380 -6.19 -12.83 -16.67
CA GLU A 380 -6.50 -13.23 -15.29
C GLU A 380 -6.96 -12.04 -14.46
N PHE A 381 -6.27 -10.90 -14.56
CA PHE A 381 -6.66 -9.68 -13.88
C PHE A 381 -8.07 -9.24 -14.28
N LYS A 382 -8.35 -9.17 -15.58
CA LYS A 382 -9.67 -8.77 -16.11
C LYS A 382 -10.79 -9.68 -15.57
N VAL A 383 -10.61 -10.98 -15.63
CA VAL A 383 -11.59 -11.96 -15.15
C VAL A 383 -11.82 -11.83 -13.65
N ASN A 384 -10.75 -11.66 -12.86
CA ASN A 384 -10.86 -11.57 -11.41
C ASN A 384 -11.45 -10.22 -10.97
N LYS A 385 -11.16 -9.13 -11.69
CA LYS A 385 -11.78 -7.82 -11.45
C LYS A 385 -13.29 -7.86 -11.71
N GLU A 386 -13.71 -8.42 -12.84
CA GLU A 386 -15.15 -8.58 -13.15
C GLU A 386 -15.89 -9.41 -12.10
N LYS A 387 -15.23 -10.41 -11.50
CA LYS A 387 -15.80 -11.19 -10.39
C LYS A 387 -15.92 -10.37 -9.11
N SER A 388 -14.92 -9.54 -8.81
CA SER A 388 -14.91 -8.72 -7.58
C SER A 388 -15.92 -7.56 -7.62
N GLU A 389 -16.37 -7.15 -8.80
CA GLU A 389 -17.38 -6.10 -8.98
C GLU A 389 -18.83 -6.63 -8.95
N LYS A 390 -19.01 -7.95 -8.98
CA LYS A 390 -20.32 -8.60 -8.84
C LYS A 390 -20.56 -8.95 -7.38
N ILE A 391 -21.50 -8.24 -6.72
CA ILE A 391 -21.93 -8.49 -5.33
C ILE A 391 -22.91 -9.65 -5.29
#